data_21c36ab9c46377e514885da7e50beca6
#
_entry.id   21c36ab9c46377e514885da7e50beca6
#
_cell.length_a   1.000
_cell.length_b   1.000
_cell.length_c   1.000
_cell.angle_alpha   90.00
_cell.angle_beta   90.00
_cell.angle_gamma   90.00
#
_symmetry.space_group_name_H-M   'P 1'
#
loop_
_entity.id
_entity.type
_entity.pdbx_description
1 polymer ?
#
loop_
_entity_poly.entity_id
_entity_poly.type
_entity_poly.pdbx_seq_one_letter_code
_entity_poly.pdbx_strand_id
1 'polypeptide(L)'
;MDKYTTILAIPEIDETTVNEARRLFMAYKNKKIISDCNFDNNVWNLNNETTGFHFNFELDSEKFQGFGKKLSITEDDFVKYLKTFIVCQLGEVDLPSIRSILYRIKRVVHTEIDNPETLLEVCNNNSIGRISDFFSMLPTKDREKELTDWLILFDEAEDYVQTRKTGEQRSLANFESYFRFDEIIKKFWKESKDEDEKLFFFPIWMWWNISGILPLRPCEFVVTPRNCLNEINGKYTLTIRRNKKKGTGKTKSYKINEDFETNRYTIPENLAKEIQWYIDETRDYPEANTHTLFVTGTHYAMWERSAPYTSRFFSYINLSTCLRYFFNIIVKKRYGYRVIYNSNGLSLPDEKSIEYLHLGDTRHIALINLIAEGATPIVAMMLAGHDNPEMSAHYFSNITNLIQCKTYRQYKKQINGKQSYTLSNYSLNLPAKKSIQLDNNGRCFSKDVANGDYSNCYKVMGPAGEVGFCQNCEFYRDSSKAFSDRKEIYENKIKNECQVLEEIVKKVRGGKGEQEEITSVILRLRDSEYSYQQYLLEKMEVKSDG
;
A
#
# COMPACT_ATOMS: atom_id res chain seq x y z
N MET A 1 13.33 -21.33 -16.95
CA MET A 1 14.54 -21.13 -16.13
C MET A 1 14.09 -21.10 -14.70
N ASP A 2 14.27 -22.21 -14.03
CA ASP A 2 13.92 -22.35 -12.62
C ASP A 2 14.80 -21.43 -11.80
N LYS A 3 14.19 -20.45 -11.15
CA LYS A 3 14.86 -19.67 -10.12
C LYS A 3 14.99 -20.58 -8.90
N TYR A 4 16.09 -21.28 -8.82
CA TYR A 4 16.50 -21.81 -7.53
C TYR A 4 16.74 -20.63 -6.60
N THR A 5 15.89 -20.50 -5.61
CA THR A 5 16.19 -19.66 -4.46
C THR A 5 17.37 -20.33 -3.78
N THR A 6 18.56 -19.84 -4.04
CA THR A 6 19.73 -20.23 -3.27
C THR A 6 19.43 -19.74 -1.86
N ILE A 7 19.12 -20.65 -0.96
CA ILE A 7 19.19 -20.38 0.48
C ILE A 7 20.69 -20.19 0.71
N LEU A 8 21.12 -18.94 0.63
CA LEU A 8 22.41 -18.56 1.15
C LEU A 8 22.32 -18.84 2.66
N ALA A 9 23.03 -19.85 3.12
CA ALA A 9 23.33 -19.98 4.53
C ALA A 9 23.85 -18.61 4.94
N ILE A 10 23.18 -17.96 5.91
CA ILE A 10 23.57 -16.63 6.36
C ILE A 10 24.97 -16.78 6.92
N PRO A 11 26.02 -16.28 6.26
CA PRO A 11 27.37 -16.47 6.76
C PRO A 11 27.53 -15.67 8.05
N GLU A 12 28.28 -16.21 8.97
CA GLU A 12 28.73 -15.43 10.12
C GLU A 12 29.41 -14.14 9.65
N ILE A 13 29.23 -13.06 10.40
CA ILE A 13 29.90 -11.80 10.09
C ILE A 13 31.40 -11.96 10.43
N ASP A 14 32.21 -12.11 9.39
CA ASP A 14 33.65 -12.15 9.45
C ASP A 14 34.29 -10.85 8.90
N GLU A 15 35.59 -10.76 8.87
CA GLU A 15 36.29 -9.59 8.32
C GLU A 15 36.02 -9.39 6.82
N THR A 16 35.73 -10.46 6.08
CA THR A 16 35.36 -10.37 4.65
C THR A 16 34.02 -9.69 4.50
N THR A 17 33.04 -10.11 5.28
CA THR A 17 31.69 -9.54 5.33
C THR A 17 31.73 -8.06 5.74
N VAL A 18 32.54 -7.71 6.74
CA VAL A 18 32.76 -6.32 7.17
C VAL A 18 33.36 -5.47 6.03
N ASN A 19 34.33 -5.99 5.31
CA ASN A 19 34.95 -5.27 4.19
C ASN A 19 33.96 -5.07 3.03
N GLU A 20 33.12 -6.06 2.72
CA GLU A 20 32.04 -5.93 1.75
C GLU A 20 31.02 -4.88 2.21
N ALA A 21 30.64 -4.86 3.49
CA ALA A 21 29.76 -3.86 4.06
C ALA A 21 30.34 -2.43 3.95
N ARG A 22 31.65 -2.27 4.16
CA ARG A 22 32.35 -0.98 3.93
C ARG A 22 32.28 -0.53 2.46
N ARG A 23 32.43 -1.46 1.51
CA ARG A 23 32.28 -1.17 0.07
C ARG A 23 30.85 -0.75 -0.25
N LEU A 24 29.87 -1.48 0.28
CA LEU A 24 28.45 -1.17 0.10
C LEU A 24 28.08 0.19 0.70
N PHE A 25 28.60 0.49 1.90
CA PHE A 25 28.45 1.81 2.52
C PHE A 25 28.97 2.95 1.61
N MET A 26 30.15 2.77 1.03
CA MET A 26 30.71 3.74 0.09
C MET A 26 29.87 3.89 -1.17
N ALA A 27 29.28 2.80 -1.67
CA ALA A 27 28.36 2.86 -2.81
C ALA A 27 27.12 3.69 -2.49
N TYR A 28 26.51 3.54 -1.29
CA TYR A 28 25.39 4.38 -0.86
C TYR A 28 25.78 5.83 -0.58
N LYS A 29 26.99 6.07 -0.09
CA LYS A 29 27.53 7.43 0.05
C LYS A 29 27.68 8.12 -1.31
N ASN A 30 28.23 7.43 -2.32
CA ASN A 30 28.35 7.94 -3.68
C ASN A 30 26.98 8.23 -4.32
N LYS A 31 25.93 7.47 -3.96
CA LYS A 31 24.55 7.73 -4.38
C LYS A 31 23.88 8.86 -3.58
N LYS A 32 24.58 9.50 -2.64
CA LYS A 32 24.08 10.55 -1.72
C LYS A 32 22.91 10.11 -0.84
N ILE A 33 22.78 8.82 -0.58
CA ILE A 33 21.83 8.25 0.39
C ILE A 33 22.41 8.39 1.80
N ILE A 34 23.70 8.12 1.95
CA ILE A 34 24.46 8.39 3.18
C ILE A 34 25.23 9.70 2.96
N SER A 35 25.19 10.62 3.93
CA SER A 35 25.83 11.93 3.86
C SER A 35 26.79 12.14 5.02
N ASP A 36 27.89 12.81 4.74
CA ASP A 36 28.85 13.43 5.70
C ASP A 36 29.29 12.57 6.88
N CYS A 37 29.46 11.25 6.68
CA CYS A 37 29.97 10.33 7.68
C CYS A 37 30.80 9.21 7.04
N ASN A 38 31.54 8.51 7.88
CA ASN A 38 32.27 7.29 7.54
C ASN A 38 31.62 6.09 8.19
N PHE A 39 31.96 4.88 7.73
CA PHE A 39 31.44 3.62 8.27
C PHE A 39 31.65 3.50 9.79
N ASP A 40 32.80 3.97 10.28
CA ASP A 40 33.18 3.84 11.68
C ASP A 40 32.55 4.90 12.59
N ASN A 41 31.92 5.95 12.05
CA ASN A 41 31.21 6.92 12.87
C ASN A 41 30.03 6.29 13.61
N ASN A 42 29.78 6.74 14.83
CA ASN A 42 28.65 6.27 15.65
C ASN A 42 27.30 6.75 15.13
N VAL A 43 27.28 7.81 14.34
CA VAL A 43 26.04 8.32 13.75
C VAL A 43 26.19 8.37 12.23
N TRP A 44 25.23 7.77 11.56
CA TRP A 44 25.10 7.90 10.10
C TRP A 44 23.91 8.80 9.77
N ASN A 45 24.14 9.78 8.91
CA ASN A 45 23.11 10.63 8.39
C ASN A 45 22.65 10.10 7.03
N LEU A 46 21.35 9.85 6.89
CA LEU A 46 20.75 9.29 5.67
C LEU A 46 19.65 10.19 5.15
N ASN A 47 19.40 10.15 3.86
CA ASN A 47 18.38 10.93 3.19
C ASN A 47 17.66 10.10 2.12
N ASN A 48 16.33 10.08 2.16
CA ASN A 48 15.49 9.47 1.14
C ASN A 48 14.78 10.52 0.26
N GLU A 49 15.36 11.69 0.05
CA GLU A 49 14.81 12.89 -0.60
C GLU A 49 13.63 13.53 0.16
N THR A 50 12.82 12.77 0.88
CA THR A 50 11.66 13.31 1.61
C THR A 50 11.97 13.62 3.07
N THR A 51 12.84 12.84 3.71
CA THR A 51 13.14 12.96 5.14
C THR A 51 14.56 12.54 5.42
N GLY A 52 15.27 13.32 6.24
CA GLY A 52 16.54 12.92 6.82
C GLY A 52 16.34 11.93 7.98
N PHE A 53 17.24 10.98 8.10
CA PHE A 53 17.28 9.99 9.17
C PHE A 53 18.65 9.95 9.82
N HIS A 54 18.66 9.64 11.13
CA HIS A 54 19.88 9.34 11.86
C HIS A 54 19.85 7.89 12.30
N PHE A 55 20.91 7.17 12.01
CA PHE A 55 21.19 5.85 12.59
C PHE A 55 22.27 6.06 13.64
N ASN A 56 21.90 5.97 14.90
CA ASN A 56 22.80 6.08 16.03
C ASN A 56 23.14 4.70 16.56
N PHE A 57 24.43 4.33 16.48
CA PHE A 57 24.98 3.04 16.87
C PHE A 57 25.56 3.04 18.31
N GLU A 58 25.59 4.19 18.99
CA GLU A 58 26.05 4.26 20.38
C GLU A 58 25.20 3.38 21.27
N LEU A 59 25.85 2.58 22.12
CA LEU A 59 25.22 1.75 23.13
C LEU A 59 25.33 2.40 24.50
N ASP A 60 24.47 2.00 25.41
CA ASP A 60 24.62 2.25 26.82
C ASP A 60 25.55 1.17 27.39
N SER A 61 26.81 1.51 27.61
CA SER A 61 27.86 0.56 27.97
C SER A 61 27.55 -0.19 29.26
N GLU A 62 26.90 0.48 30.27
CA GLU A 62 26.51 -0.17 31.52
C GLU A 62 25.48 -1.27 31.27
N LYS A 63 24.48 -1.00 30.46
CA LYS A 63 23.42 -1.97 30.11
C LYS A 63 23.91 -3.06 29.18
N PHE A 64 24.83 -2.74 28.25
CA PHE A 64 25.41 -3.71 27.34
C PHE A 64 26.33 -4.72 28.04
N GLN A 65 26.93 -4.35 29.18
CA GLN A 65 27.94 -5.17 29.86
C GLN A 65 27.44 -6.59 30.19
N GLY A 66 26.19 -6.75 30.62
CA GLY A 66 25.59 -8.05 30.90
C GLY A 66 25.53 -8.94 29.67
N PHE A 67 25.01 -8.42 28.57
CA PHE A 67 24.93 -9.09 27.29
C PHE A 67 26.33 -9.40 26.72
N GLY A 68 27.23 -8.41 26.73
CA GLY A 68 28.59 -8.56 26.21
C GLY A 68 29.38 -9.64 26.94
N LYS A 69 29.25 -9.73 28.28
CA LYS A 69 29.86 -10.81 29.06
C LYS A 69 29.28 -12.18 28.76
N LYS A 70 27.96 -12.29 28.62
CA LYS A 70 27.25 -13.54 28.33
C LYS A 70 27.68 -14.13 26.98
N LEU A 71 27.84 -13.30 25.96
CA LEU A 71 28.23 -13.73 24.61
C LEU A 71 29.72 -13.52 24.31
N SER A 72 30.54 -13.10 25.27
CA SER A 72 31.98 -12.82 25.09
C SER A 72 32.27 -11.88 23.90
N ILE A 73 31.40 -10.87 23.70
CA ILE A 73 31.49 -9.87 22.64
C ILE A 73 31.86 -8.51 23.26
N THR A 74 32.83 -7.84 22.65
CA THR A 74 33.13 -6.44 23.03
C THR A 74 32.09 -5.50 22.42
N GLU A 75 31.91 -4.33 23.04
CA GLU A 75 30.99 -3.30 22.52
C GLU A 75 31.39 -2.86 21.10
N ASP A 76 32.69 -2.67 20.85
CA ASP A 76 33.22 -2.26 19.55
C ASP A 76 32.94 -3.32 18.45
N ASP A 77 33.15 -4.60 18.77
CA ASP A 77 32.85 -5.68 17.81
C ASP A 77 31.35 -5.78 17.55
N PHE A 78 30.53 -5.68 18.59
CA PHE A 78 29.07 -5.70 18.43
C PHE A 78 28.59 -4.54 17.55
N VAL A 79 29.07 -3.32 17.79
CA VAL A 79 28.74 -2.14 16.97
C VAL A 79 29.23 -2.32 15.54
N LYS A 80 30.41 -2.91 15.31
CA LYS A 80 30.93 -3.25 13.97
C LYS A 80 30.00 -4.24 13.25
N TYR A 81 29.55 -5.30 13.93
CA TYR A 81 28.62 -6.28 13.36
C TYR A 81 27.25 -5.66 13.08
N LEU A 82 26.75 -4.83 14.01
CA LEU A 82 25.49 -4.11 13.84
C LEU A 82 25.52 -3.17 12.63
N LYS A 83 26.59 -2.41 12.44
CA LYS A 83 26.79 -1.56 11.26
C LYS A 83 26.83 -2.37 9.97
N THR A 84 27.50 -3.53 9.98
CA THR A 84 27.57 -4.47 8.86
C THR A 84 26.18 -4.96 8.47
N PHE A 85 25.40 -5.42 9.44
CA PHE A 85 24.03 -5.86 9.20
C PHE A 85 23.14 -4.73 8.67
N ILE A 86 23.19 -3.55 9.28
CA ILE A 86 22.35 -2.40 8.92
C ILE A 86 22.63 -1.90 7.50
N VAL A 87 23.88 -1.89 7.05
CA VAL A 87 24.20 -1.47 5.67
C VAL A 87 23.67 -2.46 4.64
N CYS A 88 23.61 -3.76 4.98
CA CYS A 88 23.04 -4.79 4.11
C CYS A 88 21.50 -4.67 3.99
N GLN A 89 20.82 -4.04 4.96
CA GLN A 89 19.38 -3.77 4.87
C GLN A 89 19.04 -2.61 3.92
N LEU A 90 20.02 -1.76 3.59
CA LEU A 90 19.83 -0.65 2.65
C LEU A 90 19.51 -1.19 1.25
N GLY A 91 18.55 -0.56 0.58
CA GLY A 91 18.06 -0.99 -0.72
C GLY A 91 16.92 -2.01 -0.66
N GLU A 92 16.80 -2.79 0.40
CA GLU A 92 15.71 -3.77 0.59
C GLU A 92 14.59 -3.24 1.47
N VAL A 93 14.96 -2.53 2.53
CA VAL A 93 14.05 -2.07 3.59
C VAL A 93 13.92 -0.55 3.56
N ASP A 94 12.77 -0.01 3.94
CA ASP A 94 12.58 1.44 4.08
C ASP A 94 13.38 2.00 5.25
N LEU A 95 13.97 3.19 5.11
CA LEU A 95 14.80 3.79 6.15
C LEU A 95 14.14 3.90 7.53
N PRO A 96 12.83 4.25 7.66
CA PRO A 96 12.13 4.20 8.96
C PRO A 96 12.12 2.82 9.59
N SER A 97 11.96 1.77 8.78
CA SER A 97 11.96 0.38 9.26
C SER A 97 13.35 -0.05 9.71
N ILE A 98 14.41 0.29 8.96
CA ILE A 98 15.79 0.04 9.35
C ILE A 98 16.11 0.73 10.68
N ARG A 99 15.72 1.99 10.85
CA ARG A 99 15.88 2.73 12.11
C ARG A 99 15.15 2.03 13.28
N SER A 100 13.96 1.51 13.02
CA SER A 100 13.20 0.76 14.02
C SER A 100 13.91 -0.54 14.41
N ILE A 101 14.44 -1.28 13.43
CA ILE A 101 15.23 -2.51 13.67
C ILE A 101 16.46 -2.20 14.51
N LEU A 102 17.26 -1.21 14.11
CA LEU A 102 18.43 -0.75 14.86
C LEU A 102 18.09 -0.41 16.31
N TYR A 103 17.05 0.40 16.52
CA TYR A 103 16.61 0.78 17.86
C TYR A 103 16.21 -0.44 18.71
N ARG A 104 15.53 -1.42 18.11
CA ARG A 104 15.07 -2.62 18.82
C ARG A 104 16.20 -3.58 19.11
N ILE A 105 17.16 -3.77 18.19
CA ILE A 105 18.38 -4.55 18.49
C ILE A 105 19.10 -3.94 19.70
N LYS A 106 19.26 -2.62 19.75
CA LYS A 106 19.84 -1.94 20.91
C LYS A 106 19.03 -2.19 22.18
N ARG A 107 17.71 -2.17 22.12
CA ARG A 107 16.86 -2.49 23.28
C ARG A 107 17.03 -3.93 23.75
N VAL A 108 17.12 -4.88 22.82
CA VAL A 108 17.33 -6.31 23.15
C VAL A 108 18.60 -6.48 23.96
N VAL A 109 19.71 -5.87 23.57
CA VAL A 109 20.99 -6.01 24.27
C VAL A 109 21.11 -5.18 25.56
N HIS A 110 20.17 -4.23 25.74
CA HIS A 110 20.11 -3.41 26.98
C HIS A 110 19.06 -3.90 27.98
N THR A 111 18.35 -4.99 27.69
CA THR A 111 17.29 -5.53 28.54
C THR A 111 17.65 -6.97 28.91
N GLU A 112 17.45 -7.33 30.16
CA GLU A 112 17.53 -8.73 30.59
C GLU A 112 16.32 -9.46 30.01
N ILE A 113 16.59 -10.40 29.11
CA ILE A 113 15.57 -11.20 28.42
C ILE A 113 15.82 -12.66 28.79
N ASP A 114 14.83 -13.26 29.43
CA ASP A 114 14.84 -14.64 29.92
C ASP A 114 13.68 -15.47 29.38
N ASN A 115 12.73 -14.86 28.66
CA ASN A 115 11.57 -15.53 28.11
C ASN A 115 11.08 -14.87 26.81
N PRO A 116 10.31 -15.60 25.96
CA PRO A 116 9.79 -15.08 24.69
C PRO A 116 8.87 -13.87 24.83
N GLU A 117 8.11 -13.76 25.92
CA GLU A 117 7.16 -12.66 26.16
C GLU A 117 7.89 -11.34 26.34
N THR A 118 8.93 -11.31 27.19
CA THR A 118 9.79 -10.12 27.36
C THR A 118 10.48 -9.74 26.06
N LEU A 119 10.91 -10.73 25.26
CA LEU A 119 11.49 -10.48 23.94
C LEU A 119 10.47 -9.81 23.01
N LEU A 120 9.20 -10.25 23.00
CA LEU A 120 8.13 -9.67 22.20
C LEU A 120 7.76 -8.24 22.62
N GLU A 121 7.86 -7.90 23.89
CA GLU A 121 7.66 -6.52 24.37
C GLU A 121 8.75 -5.58 23.86
N VAL A 122 9.97 -6.07 23.72
CA VAL A 122 11.12 -5.32 23.22
C VAL A 122 11.11 -5.26 21.70
N CYS A 123 10.89 -6.41 21.03
CA CYS A 123 10.72 -6.53 19.59
C CYS A 123 9.23 -6.37 19.24
N ASN A 124 8.85 -5.76 18.17
CA ASN A 124 7.46 -5.90 17.72
C ASN A 124 7.32 -7.10 16.77
N ASN A 125 6.09 -7.58 16.62
CA ASN A 125 5.74 -8.72 15.76
C ASN A 125 6.23 -8.60 14.31
N ASN A 126 6.50 -7.39 13.82
CA ASN A 126 6.91 -7.16 12.43
C ASN A 126 8.43 -7.11 12.24
N SER A 127 9.21 -7.00 13.32
CA SER A 127 10.67 -6.87 13.25
C SER A 127 11.42 -8.04 13.84
N ILE A 128 10.72 -8.95 14.53
CA ILE A 128 11.38 -10.04 15.27
C ILE A 128 12.24 -10.92 14.36
N GLY A 129 11.73 -11.36 13.20
CA GLY A 129 12.50 -12.19 12.28
C GLY A 129 13.78 -11.52 11.78
N ARG A 130 13.73 -10.22 11.45
CA ARG A 130 14.95 -9.50 11.05
C ARG A 130 15.93 -9.26 12.20
N ILE A 131 15.44 -9.21 13.42
CA ILE A 131 16.29 -9.11 14.61
C ILE A 131 16.93 -10.48 14.86
N SER A 132 16.16 -11.56 14.75
CA SER A 132 16.66 -12.94 14.78
C SER A 132 17.75 -13.17 13.73
N ASP A 133 17.53 -12.73 12.48
CA ASP A 133 18.54 -12.78 11.41
C ASP A 133 19.87 -12.14 11.83
N PHE A 134 19.82 -10.97 12.48
CA PHE A 134 21.03 -10.30 12.98
C PHE A 134 21.77 -11.14 14.02
N PHE A 135 21.06 -11.71 14.99
CA PHE A 135 21.69 -12.53 16.03
C PHE A 135 22.25 -13.84 15.47
N SER A 136 21.58 -14.43 14.47
CA SER A 136 22.08 -15.63 13.79
C SER A 136 23.38 -15.41 13.01
N MET A 137 23.63 -14.16 12.58
CA MET A 137 24.87 -13.79 11.87
C MET A 137 26.06 -13.47 12.79
N LEU A 138 25.85 -13.41 14.11
CA LEU A 138 26.96 -13.14 15.04
C LEU A 138 27.97 -14.30 15.04
N PRO A 139 29.30 -14.02 15.07
CA PRO A 139 30.31 -15.07 15.08
C PRO A 139 30.12 -16.03 16.25
N THR A 140 30.10 -17.34 15.98
CA THR A 140 29.85 -18.39 16.97
C THR A 140 31.08 -18.83 17.73
N LYS A 141 32.25 -18.46 17.28
CA LYS A 141 33.52 -18.88 17.88
C LYS A 141 33.53 -18.66 19.41
N ASP A 142 33.71 -19.75 20.16
CA ASP A 142 33.76 -19.80 21.64
C ASP A 142 32.45 -19.42 22.37
N ARG A 143 31.30 -19.35 21.67
CA ARG A 143 30.01 -18.94 22.24
C ARG A 143 28.77 -19.64 21.65
N GLU A 144 28.98 -20.77 21.00
CA GLU A 144 27.93 -21.49 20.27
C GLU A 144 26.71 -21.81 21.15
N LYS A 145 26.93 -22.22 22.41
CA LYS A 145 25.85 -22.57 23.32
C LYS A 145 25.00 -21.35 23.70
N GLU A 146 25.65 -20.29 24.14
CA GLU A 146 24.98 -19.06 24.60
C GLU A 146 24.20 -18.39 23.46
N LEU A 147 24.75 -18.44 22.24
CA LEU A 147 24.07 -17.93 21.05
C LEU A 147 22.88 -18.82 20.68
N THR A 148 23.02 -20.14 20.78
CA THR A 148 21.93 -21.09 20.51
C THR A 148 20.76 -20.86 21.48
N ASP A 149 21.02 -20.67 22.77
CA ASP A 149 19.98 -20.36 23.75
C ASP A 149 19.21 -19.08 23.38
N TRP A 150 19.89 -18.05 22.87
CA TRP A 150 19.25 -16.84 22.35
C TRP A 150 18.41 -17.10 21.11
N LEU A 151 18.89 -17.87 20.15
CA LEU A 151 18.15 -18.19 18.92
C LEU A 151 16.90 -19.00 19.20
N ILE A 152 16.96 -19.92 20.17
CA ILE A 152 15.76 -20.65 20.63
C ILE A 152 14.68 -19.69 21.13
N LEU A 153 15.06 -18.67 21.94
CA LEU A 153 14.10 -17.67 22.41
C LEU A 153 13.46 -16.88 21.24
N PHE A 154 14.22 -16.58 20.20
CA PHE A 154 13.68 -15.93 19.01
C PHE A 154 12.71 -16.84 18.25
N ASP A 155 13.05 -18.12 18.07
CA ASP A 155 12.18 -19.10 17.38
C ASP A 155 10.85 -19.28 18.14
N GLU A 156 10.91 -19.44 19.47
CA GLU A 156 9.72 -19.53 20.31
C GLU A 156 8.85 -18.26 20.24
N ALA A 157 9.49 -17.08 20.21
CA ALA A 157 8.77 -15.82 20.07
C ALA A 157 8.16 -15.65 18.67
N GLU A 158 8.82 -16.11 17.61
CA GLU A 158 8.28 -16.10 16.25
C GLU A 158 7.10 -17.04 16.11
N ASP A 159 7.16 -18.24 16.66
CA ASP A 159 6.05 -19.19 16.69
C ASP A 159 4.84 -18.63 17.42
N TYR A 160 5.07 -17.94 18.55
CA TYR A 160 4.00 -17.26 19.28
C TYR A 160 3.35 -16.13 18.48
N VAL A 161 4.12 -15.40 17.67
CA VAL A 161 3.61 -14.38 16.74
C VAL A 161 2.81 -15.01 15.60
N GLN A 162 3.29 -16.12 15.04
CA GLN A 162 2.60 -16.80 13.94
C GLN A 162 1.26 -17.38 14.39
N THR A 163 1.20 -18.01 15.56
CA THR A 163 -0.05 -18.53 16.13
C THR A 163 -1.08 -17.44 16.42
N ARG A 164 -0.65 -16.23 16.79
CA ARG A 164 -1.53 -15.07 16.97
C ARG A 164 -1.94 -14.40 15.65
N LYS A 165 -1.06 -14.35 14.64
CA LYS A 165 -1.36 -13.73 13.34
C LYS A 165 -2.51 -14.40 12.58
N THR A 166 -2.80 -15.67 12.82
CA THR A 166 -3.92 -16.36 12.20
C THR A 166 -5.30 -15.84 12.63
N GLY A 167 -5.37 -14.99 13.67
CA GLY A 167 -6.62 -14.45 14.21
C GLY A 167 -6.80 -12.92 14.11
N GLU A 168 -5.73 -12.14 13.99
CA GLU A 168 -5.82 -10.68 14.03
C GLU A 168 -5.72 -10.05 12.64
N GLN A 169 -6.83 -10.04 11.91
CA GLN A 169 -6.99 -9.09 10.80
C GLN A 169 -7.12 -7.68 11.37
N ARG A 170 -6.42 -6.71 10.76
CA ARG A 170 -6.58 -5.30 11.10
C ARG A 170 -8.06 -4.93 11.02
N SER A 171 -8.67 -4.66 12.18
CA SER A 171 -10.05 -4.19 12.23
C SER A 171 -10.12 -2.78 11.66
N LEU A 172 -11.03 -2.59 10.70
CA LEU A 172 -11.44 -1.25 10.28
C LEU A 172 -12.27 -0.62 11.39
N ALA A 173 -12.29 0.71 11.43
CA ALA A 173 -13.22 1.43 12.29
C ALA A 173 -14.68 1.07 11.92
N ASN A 174 -15.59 1.26 12.86
CA ASN A 174 -17.01 1.11 12.60
C ASN A 174 -17.40 1.99 11.40
N PHE A 175 -18.19 1.42 10.49
CA PHE A 175 -18.49 2.04 9.20
C PHE A 175 -19.22 3.39 9.36
N GLU A 176 -20.02 3.53 10.39
CA GLU A 176 -20.70 4.79 10.73
C GLU A 176 -19.71 5.91 11.05
N SER A 177 -18.52 5.58 11.57
CA SER A 177 -17.45 6.57 11.82
C SER A 177 -16.94 7.19 10.53
N TYR A 178 -16.85 6.44 9.44
CA TYR A 178 -16.45 6.97 8.13
C TYR A 178 -17.51 7.94 7.58
N PHE A 179 -18.79 7.68 7.83
CA PHE A 179 -19.86 8.58 7.40
C PHE A 179 -19.86 9.88 8.19
N ARG A 180 -19.74 9.77 9.50
CA ARG A 180 -19.62 10.94 10.37
C ARG A 180 -18.41 11.78 10.00
N PHE A 181 -17.30 11.14 9.71
CA PHE A 181 -16.10 11.84 9.26
C PHE A 181 -16.32 12.55 7.90
N ASP A 182 -16.98 11.90 6.95
CA ASP A 182 -17.34 12.50 5.65
C ASP A 182 -18.22 13.73 5.81
N GLU A 183 -19.22 13.65 6.67
CA GLU A 183 -20.09 14.81 6.99
C GLU A 183 -19.33 15.94 7.68
N ILE A 184 -18.50 15.60 8.66
CA ILE A 184 -17.69 16.57 9.42
C ILE A 184 -16.70 17.29 8.51
N ILE A 185 -15.96 16.58 7.67
CA ILE A 185 -14.93 17.19 6.82
C ILE A 185 -15.57 18.07 5.73
N LYS A 186 -16.71 17.68 5.18
CA LYS A 186 -17.47 18.48 4.22
C LYS A 186 -18.05 19.73 4.87
N LYS A 187 -18.61 19.58 6.06
CA LYS A 187 -19.13 20.71 6.85
C LYS A 187 -18.01 21.68 7.18
N PHE A 188 -16.88 21.17 7.69
CA PHE A 188 -15.70 21.98 7.97
C PHE A 188 -15.25 22.75 6.74
N TRP A 189 -15.09 22.09 5.60
CA TRP A 189 -14.61 22.71 4.37
C TRP A 189 -15.51 23.84 3.86
N LYS A 190 -16.82 23.67 4.04
CA LYS A 190 -17.84 24.68 3.68
C LYS A 190 -17.88 25.85 4.65
N GLU A 191 -17.72 25.61 5.95
CA GLU A 191 -17.93 26.61 7.01
C GLU A 191 -16.66 27.38 7.38
N SER A 192 -15.47 26.80 7.19
CA SER A 192 -14.22 27.46 7.55
C SER A 192 -13.97 28.66 6.66
N LYS A 193 -13.75 29.83 7.31
CA LYS A 193 -13.40 31.10 6.68
C LYS A 193 -11.92 31.44 6.88
N ASP A 194 -11.24 30.70 7.73
CA ASP A 194 -9.84 30.86 8.04
C ASP A 194 -9.01 30.10 6.99
N GLU A 195 -8.30 30.86 6.16
CA GLU A 195 -7.47 30.31 5.08
C GLU A 195 -6.28 29.53 5.60
N ASP A 196 -5.64 29.96 6.67
CA ASP A 196 -4.50 29.26 7.28
C ASP A 196 -4.94 27.90 7.82
N GLU A 197 -6.13 27.83 8.44
CA GLU A 197 -6.73 26.59 8.89
C GLU A 197 -7.05 25.65 7.71
N LYS A 198 -7.60 26.20 6.63
CA LYS A 198 -7.87 25.42 5.41
C LYS A 198 -6.58 24.90 4.78
N LEU A 199 -5.55 25.72 4.68
CA LEU A 199 -4.24 25.31 4.15
C LEU A 199 -3.63 24.20 4.99
N PHE A 200 -3.72 24.32 6.33
CA PHE A 200 -3.22 23.29 7.25
C PHE A 200 -3.93 21.93 7.08
N PHE A 201 -5.27 21.96 6.93
CA PHE A 201 -6.09 20.76 6.82
C PHE A 201 -6.34 20.30 5.38
N PHE A 202 -5.88 21.05 4.36
CA PHE A 202 -6.03 20.65 2.97
C PHE A 202 -5.48 19.24 2.67
N PRO A 203 -4.32 18.80 3.20
CA PRO A 203 -3.84 17.45 2.99
C PRO A 203 -4.82 16.38 3.48
N ILE A 204 -5.55 16.62 4.57
CA ILE A 204 -6.56 15.68 5.10
C ILE A 204 -7.83 15.73 4.25
N TRP A 205 -8.26 16.92 3.83
CA TRP A 205 -9.40 17.08 2.94
C TRP A 205 -9.15 16.37 1.59
N MET A 206 -8.00 16.59 0.99
CA MET A 206 -7.63 15.95 -0.27
C MET A 206 -7.44 14.44 -0.12
N TRP A 207 -6.77 13.99 0.96
CA TRP A 207 -6.60 12.58 1.27
C TRP A 207 -7.95 11.86 1.36
N TRP A 208 -8.92 12.45 2.06
CA TRP A 208 -10.26 11.87 2.20
C TRP A 208 -10.97 11.76 0.85
N ASN A 209 -10.98 12.85 0.09
CA ASN A 209 -11.71 12.90 -1.17
C ASN A 209 -11.09 12.04 -2.28
N ILE A 210 -9.77 11.93 -2.33
CA ILE A 210 -9.07 11.15 -3.37
C ILE A 210 -8.89 9.70 -2.97
N SER A 211 -8.39 9.44 -1.77
CA SER A 211 -8.08 8.06 -1.35
C SER A 211 -9.34 7.22 -1.10
N GLY A 212 -10.51 7.84 -0.92
CA GLY A 212 -11.80 7.15 -0.92
C GLY A 212 -12.26 6.66 -2.30
N ILE A 213 -11.69 7.22 -3.38
CA ILE A 213 -11.97 6.86 -4.78
C ILE A 213 -10.84 6.00 -5.34
N LEU A 214 -9.60 6.46 -5.16
CA LEU A 214 -8.39 5.77 -5.61
C LEU A 214 -7.72 5.08 -4.41
N PRO A 215 -7.44 3.77 -4.47
CA PRO A 215 -6.85 3.04 -3.36
C PRO A 215 -5.36 3.36 -3.19
N LEU A 216 -5.06 4.60 -2.80
CA LEU A 216 -3.71 5.11 -2.62
C LEU A 216 -3.12 4.68 -1.28
N ARG A 217 -1.81 4.41 -1.28
CA ARG A 217 -1.06 4.32 -0.02
C ARG A 217 -0.74 5.73 0.46
N PRO A 218 -0.74 5.99 1.77
CA PRO A 218 -0.39 7.32 2.29
C PRO A 218 0.99 7.82 1.80
N CYS A 219 1.96 6.92 1.65
CA CYS A 219 3.29 7.26 1.10
C CYS A 219 3.26 7.64 -0.39
N GLU A 220 2.28 7.14 -1.17
CA GLU A 220 2.06 7.54 -2.56
C GLU A 220 1.36 8.90 -2.62
N PHE A 221 0.41 9.11 -1.72
CA PHE A 221 -0.34 10.36 -1.62
C PHE A 221 0.56 11.56 -1.30
N VAL A 222 1.42 11.45 -0.29
CA VAL A 222 2.28 12.59 0.14
C VAL A 222 3.31 12.99 -0.91
N VAL A 223 3.67 12.10 -1.84
CA VAL A 223 4.59 12.42 -2.95
C VAL A 223 3.87 12.82 -4.25
N THR A 224 2.57 13.14 -4.20
CA THR A 224 1.84 13.71 -5.35
C THR A 224 2.65 14.86 -5.97
N PRO A 225 2.85 14.91 -7.31
CA PRO A 225 3.62 15.96 -7.94
C PRO A 225 3.03 17.36 -7.74
N ARG A 226 3.87 18.40 -7.71
CA ARG A 226 3.39 19.79 -7.65
C ARG A 226 2.55 20.15 -8.87
N ASN A 227 2.99 19.71 -10.06
CA ASN A 227 2.30 19.89 -11.34
C ASN A 227 1.35 18.72 -11.61
N CYS A 228 0.55 18.34 -10.62
CA CYS A 228 -0.32 17.15 -10.70
C CYS A 228 -1.57 17.37 -11.55
N LEU A 229 -2.03 18.60 -11.73
CA LEU A 229 -3.23 18.90 -12.50
C LEU A 229 -2.94 19.16 -13.96
N ASN A 230 -3.82 18.64 -14.82
CA ASN A 230 -3.84 18.97 -16.23
C ASN A 230 -5.30 19.03 -16.71
N GLU A 231 -5.60 20.01 -17.56
CA GLU A 231 -6.92 20.17 -18.18
C GLU A 231 -6.81 19.96 -19.69
N ILE A 232 -7.63 19.09 -20.23
CA ILE A 232 -7.72 18.84 -21.66
C ILE A 232 -9.21 18.78 -22.03
N ASN A 233 -9.66 19.69 -22.89
CA ASN A 233 -11.03 19.75 -23.38
C ASN A 233 -12.09 19.76 -22.26
N GLY A 234 -11.88 20.53 -21.21
CA GLY A 234 -12.78 20.62 -20.06
C GLY A 234 -12.80 19.39 -19.14
N LYS A 235 -11.88 18.45 -19.35
CA LYS A 235 -11.68 17.29 -18.46
C LYS A 235 -10.41 17.48 -17.64
N TYR A 236 -10.54 17.37 -16.32
CA TYR A 236 -9.43 17.48 -15.41
C TYR A 236 -8.82 16.12 -15.13
N THR A 237 -7.50 16.05 -15.16
CA THR A 237 -6.74 14.86 -14.78
C THR A 237 -5.77 15.17 -13.67
N LEU A 238 -5.63 14.21 -12.76
CA LEU A 238 -4.70 14.24 -11.63
C LEU A 238 -3.59 13.22 -11.86
N THR A 239 -2.34 13.69 -11.79
CA THR A 239 -1.15 12.84 -11.85
C THR A 239 -0.78 12.41 -10.43
N ILE A 240 -0.68 11.11 -10.21
CA ILE A 240 -0.30 10.50 -8.93
C ILE A 240 0.95 9.65 -9.13
N ARG A 241 1.83 9.62 -8.13
CA ARG A 241 2.99 8.73 -8.08
C ARG A 241 2.62 7.43 -7.38
N ARG A 242 2.86 6.30 -8.07
CA ARG A 242 2.60 4.94 -7.55
C ARG A 242 3.92 4.25 -7.26
N ASN A 243 4.04 3.64 -6.08
CA ASN A 243 5.27 2.95 -5.68
C ASN A 243 5.42 1.62 -6.44
N LYS A 244 6.45 1.53 -7.31
CA LYS A 244 6.78 0.34 -8.10
C LYS A 244 7.78 -0.60 -7.40
N LYS A 245 8.35 -0.18 -6.26
CA LYS A 245 9.37 -0.92 -5.52
C LYS A 245 8.82 -1.63 -4.27
N LYS A 246 7.50 -1.72 -4.12
CA LYS A 246 6.90 -2.49 -3.04
C LYS A 246 6.86 -3.96 -3.41
N GLY A 247 7.28 -4.81 -2.49
CA GLY A 247 7.33 -6.26 -2.64
C GLY A 247 8.74 -6.82 -2.39
N THR A 248 8.83 -8.11 -2.19
CA THR A 248 10.10 -8.82 -1.98
C THR A 248 10.95 -8.80 -3.26
N GLY A 249 12.24 -8.61 -3.12
CA GLY A 249 13.21 -8.70 -4.24
C GLY A 249 13.31 -7.45 -5.12
N LYS A 250 12.68 -6.33 -4.75
CA LYS A 250 12.81 -5.05 -5.47
C LYS A 250 13.73 -4.11 -4.72
N THR A 251 14.88 -3.78 -5.32
CA THR A 251 15.85 -2.84 -4.73
C THR A 251 15.31 -1.41 -4.73
N LYS A 252 15.31 -0.77 -3.56
CA LYS A 252 14.92 0.63 -3.36
C LYS A 252 16.10 1.55 -3.60
N SER A 253 15.86 2.65 -4.33
CA SER A 253 16.86 3.69 -4.56
C SER A 253 16.76 4.84 -3.55
N TYR A 254 15.65 4.91 -2.82
CA TYR A 254 15.25 6.02 -1.95
C TYR A 254 15.10 7.36 -2.69
N LYS A 255 14.86 7.30 -4.00
CA LYS A 255 14.60 8.46 -4.85
C LYS A 255 13.21 8.39 -5.45
N ILE A 256 12.48 9.50 -5.38
CA ILE A 256 11.10 9.58 -5.85
C ILE A 256 10.99 9.18 -7.32
N ASN A 257 11.86 9.70 -8.17
CA ASN A 257 11.77 9.45 -9.61
C ASN A 257 12.15 8.00 -10.01
N GLU A 258 12.91 7.30 -9.19
CA GLU A 258 13.33 5.93 -9.46
C GLU A 258 12.38 4.89 -8.84
N ASP A 259 11.84 5.20 -7.64
CA ASP A 259 11.01 4.26 -6.87
C ASP A 259 9.52 4.39 -7.18
N PHE A 260 9.12 5.47 -7.85
CA PHE A 260 7.72 5.70 -8.21
C PHE A 260 7.54 5.85 -9.73
N GLU A 261 6.37 5.47 -10.20
CA GLU A 261 5.87 5.76 -11.54
C GLU A 261 4.70 6.72 -11.47
N THR A 262 4.42 7.43 -12.55
CA THR A 262 3.32 8.40 -12.62
C THR A 262 2.14 7.83 -13.38
N ASN A 263 0.97 7.86 -12.74
CA ASN A 263 -0.29 7.50 -13.36
C ASN A 263 -1.24 8.69 -13.37
N ARG A 264 -2.08 8.79 -14.40
CA ARG A 264 -3.06 9.88 -14.57
C ARG A 264 -4.46 9.34 -14.39
N TYR A 265 -5.26 10.08 -13.63
CA TYR A 265 -6.66 9.74 -13.34
C TYR A 265 -7.56 10.93 -13.63
N THR A 266 -8.69 10.70 -14.26
CA THR A 266 -9.70 11.74 -14.43
C THR A 266 -10.36 12.04 -13.09
N ILE A 267 -10.47 13.31 -12.74
CA ILE A 267 -11.08 13.77 -11.50
C ILE A 267 -12.21 14.76 -11.78
N PRO A 268 -13.19 14.91 -10.86
CA PRO A 268 -14.23 15.91 -10.97
C PRO A 268 -13.68 17.34 -10.93
N GLU A 269 -14.32 18.26 -11.63
CA GLU A 269 -13.94 19.67 -11.72
C GLU A 269 -13.86 20.35 -10.35
N ASN A 270 -14.85 20.10 -9.48
CA ASN A 270 -14.85 20.67 -8.12
C ASN A 270 -13.62 20.26 -7.30
N LEU A 271 -13.14 19.02 -7.44
CA LEU A 271 -11.94 18.55 -6.78
C LEU A 271 -10.69 19.20 -7.40
N ALA A 272 -10.66 19.34 -8.73
CA ALA A 272 -9.56 20.02 -9.42
C ALA A 272 -9.44 21.49 -9.00
N LYS A 273 -10.57 22.20 -8.85
CA LYS A 273 -10.57 23.59 -8.40
C LYS A 273 -9.97 23.77 -7.01
N GLU A 274 -10.29 22.89 -6.08
CA GLU A 274 -9.74 22.95 -4.72
C GLU A 274 -8.24 22.61 -4.68
N ILE A 275 -7.80 21.69 -5.53
CA ILE A 275 -6.37 21.39 -5.67
C ILE A 275 -5.64 22.59 -6.30
N GLN A 276 -6.24 23.22 -7.31
CA GLN A 276 -5.67 24.41 -7.93
C GLN A 276 -5.59 25.57 -6.94
N TRP A 277 -6.66 25.79 -6.15
CA TRP A 277 -6.64 26.79 -5.07
C TRP A 277 -5.44 26.56 -4.14
N TYR A 278 -5.22 25.34 -3.65
CA TYR A 278 -4.08 25.05 -2.79
C TYR A 278 -2.71 25.32 -3.48
N ILE A 279 -2.60 24.99 -4.77
CA ILE A 279 -1.39 25.27 -5.56
C ILE A 279 -1.16 26.78 -5.63
N ASP A 280 -2.20 27.55 -5.86
CA ASP A 280 -2.10 29.01 -6.02
C ASP A 280 -1.76 29.70 -4.69
N GLU A 281 -2.46 29.36 -3.59
CA GLU A 281 -2.22 29.91 -2.26
C GLU A 281 -0.83 29.55 -1.70
N THR A 282 -0.27 28.43 -2.12
CA THR A 282 1.05 27.99 -1.66
C THR A 282 2.18 28.26 -2.67
N ARG A 283 1.95 29.09 -3.69
CA ARG A 283 2.92 29.34 -4.76
C ARG A 283 4.21 29.96 -4.24
N ASP A 284 4.10 30.89 -3.30
CA ASP A 284 5.22 31.66 -2.78
C ASP A 284 5.94 31.00 -1.60
N TYR A 285 5.49 29.80 -1.19
CA TYR A 285 6.17 29.03 -0.16
C TYR A 285 7.50 28.47 -0.73
N PRO A 286 8.63 28.58 0.01
CA PRO A 286 9.92 28.07 -0.45
C PRO A 286 9.89 26.58 -0.84
N GLU A 287 9.05 25.80 -0.15
CA GLU A 287 8.87 24.37 -0.37
C GLU A 287 8.09 24.05 -1.66
N ALA A 288 7.43 25.00 -2.28
CA ALA A 288 6.76 24.81 -3.56
C ALA A 288 7.70 24.34 -4.68
N ASN A 289 9.01 24.55 -4.51
CA ASN A 289 10.06 24.09 -5.42
C ASN A 289 10.46 22.61 -5.23
N THR A 290 9.82 21.87 -4.32
CA THR A 290 10.22 20.50 -3.97
C THR A 290 9.67 19.42 -4.88
N HIS A 291 9.02 19.73 -5.97
CA HIS A 291 8.38 18.76 -6.88
C HIS A 291 7.24 17.93 -6.28
N THR A 292 6.80 18.23 -5.04
CA THR A 292 5.61 17.63 -4.40
C THR A 292 4.54 18.67 -4.16
N LEU A 293 3.27 18.23 -4.17
CA LEU A 293 2.11 19.12 -4.04
C LEU A 293 2.11 19.83 -2.69
N PHE A 294 2.23 19.05 -1.62
CA PHE A 294 2.08 19.56 -0.26
C PHE A 294 3.33 20.29 0.20
N VAL A 295 3.14 21.48 0.79
CA VAL A 295 4.20 22.30 1.35
C VAL A 295 4.21 22.16 2.88
N THR A 296 5.40 22.11 3.46
CA THR A 296 5.56 21.93 4.90
C THR A 296 5.33 23.23 5.68
N GLY A 297 5.50 24.38 5.04
CA GLY A 297 5.24 25.68 5.67
C GLY A 297 3.84 25.81 6.25
N THR A 298 2.81 25.37 5.52
CA THR A 298 1.42 25.38 6.02
C THR A 298 1.21 24.47 7.22
N HIS A 299 1.92 23.33 7.24
CA HIS A 299 1.85 22.37 8.35
C HIS A 299 2.46 22.94 9.64
N TYR A 300 3.60 23.63 9.52
CA TYR A 300 4.29 24.18 10.70
C TYR A 300 3.65 25.45 11.23
N ALA A 301 2.88 26.18 10.44
CA ALA A 301 2.17 27.38 10.86
C ALA A 301 1.20 27.12 12.06
N MET A 302 0.61 25.93 12.13
CA MET A 302 -0.30 25.53 13.21
C MET A 302 0.30 24.49 14.18
N TRP A 303 1.55 24.14 14.01
CA TRP A 303 2.20 23.14 14.88
C TRP A 303 2.77 23.79 16.14
N GLU A 304 2.19 23.49 17.27
CA GLU A 304 2.59 24.02 18.58
C GLU A 304 3.95 23.47 19.13
N ARG A 305 4.75 22.78 18.32
CA ARG A 305 6.05 22.27 18.74
C ARG A 305 7.17 23.29 18.51
N SER A 306 8.02 23.44 19.52
CA SER A 306 9.27 24.22 19.45
C SER A 306 10.41 23.53 18.69
N ALA A 307 10.17 22.34 18.10
CA ALA A 307 11.20 21.62 17.37
C ALA A 307 11.54 22.33 16.05
N PRO A 308 12.81 22.49 15.70
CA PRO A 308 13.19 23.13 14.46
C PRO A 308 12.64 22.36 13.24
N TYR A 309 12.26 23.10 12.24
CA TYR A 309 11.86 22.60 10.94
C TYR A 309 12.99 21.78 10.30
N THR A 310 12.81 20.47 10.18
CA THR A 310 13.84 19.54 9.71
C THR A 310 13.50 18.86 8.38
N SER A 311 12.24 18.94 7.94
CA SER A 311 11.80 18.28 6.72
C SER A 311 11.47 19.28 5.62
N ARG A 312 12.14 19.12 4.48
CA ARG A 312 11.86 19.88 3.27
C ARG A 312 10.58 19.43 2.57
N PHE A 313 10.21 18.17 2.74
CA PHE A 313 9.06 17.56 2.12
C PHE A 313 7.98 17.25 3.13
N PHE A 314 6.72 17.40 2.72
CA PHE A 314 5.59 16.94 3.50
C PHE A 314 5.58 15.41 3.55
N SER A 315 5.75 14.86 4.73
CA SER A 315 5.95 13.42 4.96
C SER A 315 4.68 12.73 5.44
N TYR A 316 4.73 11.39 5.49
CA TYR A 316 3.70 10.58 6.15
C TYR A 316 3.44 11.02 7.61
N ILE A 317 4.49 11.39 8.34
CA ILE A 317 4.37 11.85 9.73
C ILE A 317 3.59 13.17 9.79
N ASN A 318 3.84 14.10 8.85
CA ASN A 318 3.09 15.34 8.76
C ASN A 318 1.61 15.06 8.48
N LEU A 319 1.28 14.19 7.54
CA LEU A 319 -0.10 13.79 7.24
C LEU A 319 -0.79 13.16 8.45
N SER A 320 -0.10 12.26 9.16
CA SER A 320 -0.61 11.65 10.39
C SER A 320 -0.86 12.68 11.50
N THR A 321 0.01 13.68 11.60
CA THR A 321 -0.17 14.78 12.55
C THR A 321 -1.37 15.64 12.17
N CYS A 322 -1.54 16.02 10.90
CA CYS A 322 -2.72 16.74 10.43
C CYS A 322 -4.01 15.98 10.76
N LEU A 323 -4.06 14.66 10.55
CA LEU A 323 -5.23 13.85 10.89
C LEU A 323 -5.53 13.89 12.39
N ARG A 324 -4.50 13.74 13.23
CA ARG A 324 -4.64 13.82 14.69
C ARG A 324 -5.14 15.20 15.14
N TYR A 325 -4.64 16.29 14.55
CA TYR A 325 -5.11 17.65 14.82
C TYR A 325 -6.53 17.85 14.34
N PHE A 326 -6.90 17.30 13.19
CA PHE A 326 -8.29 17.36 12.70
C PHE A 326 -9.25 16.70 13.69
N PHE A 327 -8.91 15.51 14.20
CA PHE A 327 -9.73 14.86 15.23
C PHE A 327 -9.79 15.65 16.52
N ASN A 328 -8.68 16.23 16.98
CA ASN A 328 -8.65 16.95 18.25
C ASN A 328 -9.30 18.33 18.18
N ILE A 329 -9.05 19.10 17.11
CA ILE A 329 -9.50 20.48 16.98
C ILE A 329 -10.89 20.54 16.35
N ILE A 330 -11.09 19.88 15.22
CA ILE A 330 -12.33 19.98 14.45
C ILE A 330 -13.37 19.01 14.98
N VAL A 331 -13.06 17.72 15.01
CA VAL A 331 -14.04 16.69 15.39
C VAL A 331 -14.44 16.85 16.86
N LYS A 332 -13.45 16.91 17.77
CA LYS A 332 -13.70 16.93 19.22
C LYS A 332 -14.07 18.34 19.72
N LYS A 333 -13.22 19.35 19.50
CA LYS A 333 -13.43 20.68 20.10
C LYS A 333 -14.51 21.49 19.38
N ARG A 334 -14.52 21.53 18.02
CA ARG A 334 -15.46 22.34 17.25
C ARG A 334 -16.85 21.70 17.15
N TYR A 335 -16.91 20.41 16.80
CA TYR A 335 -18.19 19.72 16.58
C TYR A 335 -18.66 18.85 17.75
N GLY A 336 -17.88 18.73 18.83
CA GLY A 336 -18.29 18.10 20.09
C GLY A 336 -18.44 16.59 20.03
N TYR A 337 -17.75 15.92 19.11
CA TYR A 337 -17.76 14.46 19.05
C TYR A 337 -16.82 13.83 20.08
N ARG A 338 -17.25 12.70 20.65
CA ARG A 338 -16.39 11.84 21.48
C ARG A 338 -15.59 10.90 20.59
N VAL A 339 -14.25 11.03 20.60
CA VAL A 339 -13.37 10.19 19.81
C VAL A 339 -12.99 8.94 20.58
N ILE A 340 -13.17 7.76 19.95
CA ILE A 340 -12.85 6.44 20.49
C ILE A 340 -11.58 5.95 19.77
N TYR A 341 -10.52 5.67 20.53
CA TYR A 341 -9.22 5.28 19.98
C TYR A 341 -9.03 3.76 19.89
N ASN A 342 -9.67 3.00 20.76
CA ASN A 342 -9.60 1.54 20.80
C ASN A 342 -10.99 1.00 20.55
N SER A 343 -11.23 0.52 19.35
CA SER A 343 -12.49 -0.08 18.94
C SER A 343 -12.41 -1.60 19.03
N ASN A 344 -13.42 -2.20 19.63
CA ASN A 344 -13.61 -3.65 19.63
C ASN A 344 -14.54 -4.10 18.50
N GLY A 345 -14.75 -3.26 17.46
CA GLY A 345 -15.67 -3.54 16.35
C GLY A 345 -17.15 -3.53 16.72
N LEU A 346 -17.49 -3.11 17.96
CA LEU A 346 -18.86 -2.97 18.45
C LEU A 346 -19.52 -1.68 17.89
N SER A 347 -20.84 -1.64 17.94
CA SER A 347 -21.59 -0.45 17.54
C SER A 347 -21.16 0.79 18.33
N LEU A 348 -21.18 1.97 17.66
CA LEU A 348 -20.90 3.24 18.34
C LEU A 348 -21.90 3.45 19.48
N PRO A 349 -21.44 3.93 20.65
CA PRO A 349 -22.29 4.05 21.84
C PRO A 349 -23.40 5.11 21.71
N ASP A 350 -23.20 6.11 20.86
CA ASP A 350 -24.16 7.20 20.64
C ASP A 350 -23.90 7.93 19.30
N GLU A 351 -24.82 8.83 18.93
CA GLU A 351 -24.74 9.62 17.69
C GLU A 351 -23.60 10.64 17.68
N LYS A 352 -23.07 11.01 18.84
CA LYS A 352 -21.95 11.95 18.99
C LYS A 352 -20.62 11.25 19.22
N SER A 353 -20.53 9.94 19.04
CA SER A 353 -19.29 9.16 19.10
C SER A 353 -18.74 8.92 17.70
N ILE A 354 -17.42 8.86 17.58
CA ILE A 354 -16.71 8.54 16.35
C ILE A 354 -15.42 7.80 16.71
N GLU A 355 -15.11 6.73 15.99
CA GLU A 355 -13.82 6.06 16.13
C GLU A 355 -12.74 6.83 15.38
N TYR A 356 -11.52 6.79 15.93
CA TYR A 356 -10.36 7.38 15.28
C TYR A 356 -10.02 6.62 14.01
N LEU A 357 -9.94 7.33 12.87
CA LEU A 357 -9.60 6.74 11.57
C LEU A 357 -8.09 6.72 11.36
N HIS A 358 -7.61 5.69 10.68
CA HIS A 358 -6.22 5.57 10.29
C HIS A 358 -6.02 5.91 8.81
N LEU A 359 -4.87 6.48 8.47
CA LEU A 359 -4.56 6.89 7.08
C LEU A 359 -4.67 5.75 6.05
N GLY A 360 -4.46 4.50 6.47
CA GLY A 360 -4.61 3.35 5.59
C GLY A 360 -6.03 2.88 5.36
N ASP A 361 -7.01 3.35 6.15
CA ASP A 361 -8.39 2.86 6.09
C ASP A 361 -9.08 3.26 4.80
N THR A 362 -8.81 4.47 4.29
CA THR A 362 -9.39 4.96 3.02
C THR A 362 -9.06 4.06 1.85
N ARG A 363 -7.86 3.46 1.83
CA ARG A 363 -7.48 2.50 0.80
C ARG A 363 -8.34 1.24 0.84
N HIS A 364 -8.64 0.73 2.05
CA HIS A 364 -9.55 -0.40 2.23
C HIS A 364 -10.97 -0.02 1.79
N ILE A 365 -11.45 1.16 2.18
CA ILE A 365 -12.76 1.68 1.78
C ILE A 365 -12.86 1.83 0.26
N ALA A 366 -11.83 2.40 -0.39
CA ALA A 366 -11.80 2.54 -1.84
C ALA A 366 -11.90 1.19 -2.56
N LEU A 367 -11.17 0.18 -2.08
CA LEU A 367 -11.23 -1.17 -2.64
C LEU A 367 -12.58 -1.83 -2.43
N ILE A 368 -13.16 -1.70 -1.23
CA ILE A 368 -14.48 -2.20 -0.92
C ILE A 368 -15.54 -1.49 -1.78
N ASN A 369 -15.43 -0.16 -1.97
CA ASN A 369 -16.33 0.61 -2.82
C ASN A 369 -16.22 0.19 -4.29
N LEU A 370 -15.01 0.00 -4.82
CA LEU A 370 -14.79 -0.46 -6.18
C LEU A 370 -15.46 -1.82 -6.42
N ILE A 371 -15.28 -2.75 -5.49
CA ILE A 371 -15.90 -4.09 -5.55
C ILE A 371 -17.43 -3.96 -5.44
N ALA A 372 -17.94 -3.12 -4.54
CA ALA A 372 -19.36 -2.84 -4.40
C ALA A 372 -19.97 -2.20 -5.65
N GLU A 373 -19.16 -1.50 -6.44
CA GLU A 373 -19.52 -0.90 -7.74
C GLU A 373 -19.48 -1.89 -8.90
N GLY A 374 -19.11 -3.12 -8.63
CA GLY A 374 -18.99 -4.16 -9.62
C GLY A 374 -17.63 -4.21 -10.31
N ALA A 375 -16.65 -3.46 -9.78
CA ALA A 375 -15.27 -3.68 -10.21
C ALA A 375 -14.84 -5.08 -9.77
N THR A 376 -14.16 -5.77 -10.67
CA THR A 376 -13.65 -7.10 -10.35
C THR A 376 -12.47 -7.00 -9.39
N PRO A 377 -12.15 -8.05 -8.62
CA PRO A 377 -10.99 -8.10 -7.75
C PRO A 377 -9.69 -7.74 -8.47
N ILE A 378 -9.56 -8.11 -9.73
CA ILE A 378 -8.36 -7.80 -10.52
C ILE A 378 -8.26 -6.31 -10.81
N VAL A 379 -9.36 -5.66 -11.20
CA VAL A 379 -9.36 -4.20 -11.40
C VAL A 379 -9.06 -3.48 -10.08
N ALA A 380 -9.67 -3.92 -8.98
CA ALA A 380 -9.38 -3.41 -7.66
C ALA A 380 -7.90 -3.62 -7.28
N MET A 381 -7.35 -4.80 -7.57
CA MET A 381 -5.93 -5.14 -7.38
C MET A 381 -5.01 -4.25 -8.20
N MET A 382 -5.28 -4.07 -9.49
CA MET A 382 -4.49 -3.21 -10.39
C MET A 382 -4.51 -1.75 -9.93
N LEU A 383 -5.69 -1.23 -9.58
CA LEU A 383 -5.84 0.12 -9.06
C LEU A 383 -5.16 0.28 -7.69
N ALA A 384 -5.11 -0.78 -6.89
CA ALA A 384 -4.34 -0.80 -5.65
C ALA A 384 -2.82 -0.90 -5.89
N GLY A 385 -2.36 -1.29 -7.06
CA GLY A 385 -0.97 -1.59 -7.32
C GLY A 385 -0.48 -2.80 -6.50
N HIS A 386 -1.25 -3.89 -6.54
CA HIS A 386 -0.87 -5.17 -5.97
C HIS A 386 -0.35 -6.07 -7.09
N ASP A 387 0.80 -6.69 -6.86
CA ASP A 387 1.41 -7.63 -7.81
C ASP A 387 0.87 -9.07 -7.63
N ASN A 388 0.24 -9.37 -6.46
CA ASN A 388 -0.29 -10.69 -6.13
C ASN A 388 -1.79 -10.61 -5.78
N PRO A 389 -2.66 -11.43 -6.41
CA PRO A 389 -4.09 -11.53 -6.09
C PRO A 389 -4.38 -11.89 -4.62
N GLU A 390 -3.53 -12.70 -3.98
CA GLU A 390 -3.68 -13.08 -2.57
C GLU A 390 -3.68 -11.86 -1.63
N MET A 391 -2.94 -10.82 -1.97
CA MET A 391 -2.96 -9.56 -1.21
C MET A 391 -4.33 -8.87 -1.25
N SER A 392 -5.16 -9.19 -2.24
CA SER A 392 -6.51 -8.65 -2.37
C SER A 392 -7.56 -9.53 -1.69
N ALA A 393 -7.24 -10.79 -1.39
CA ALA A 393 -8.15 -11.72 -0.71
C ALA A 393 -8.60 -11.22 0.67
N HIS A 394 -7.73 -10.48 1.38
CA HIS A 394 -8.07 -9.84 2.67
C HIS A 394 -9.24 -8.85 2.59
N TYR A 395 -9.52 -8.29 1.41
CA TYR A 395 -10.65 -7.37 1.25
C TYR A 395 -11.98 -8.10 1.12
N PHE A 396 -11.96 -9.35 0.64
CA PHE A 396 -13.16 -10.19 0.53
C PHE A 396 -13.55 -10.83 1.84
N SER A 397 -12.61 -11.05 2.75
CA SER A 397 -12.89 -11.60 4.07
C SER A 397 -13.78 -10.68 4.92
N ASN A 398 -13.92 -9.42 4.54
CA ASN A 398 -14.71 -8.42 5.26
C ASN A 398 -16.09 -8.18 4.60
N ILE A 399 -16.82 -9.29 4.32
CA ILE A 399 -18.14 -9.27 3.67
C ILE A 399 -19.14 -8.38 4.43
N THR A 400 -19.04 -8.31 5.75
CA THR A 400 -19.92 -7.42 6.55
C THR A 400 -19.70 -5.95 6.17
N ASN A 401 -18.44 -5.54 5.98
CA ASN A 401 -18.12 -4.18 5.54
C ASN A 401 -18.57 -3.93 4.09
N LEU A 402 -18.51 -4.94 3.22
CA LEU A 402 -19.03 -4.87 1.87
C LEU A 402 -20.55 -4.64 1.84
N ILE A 403 -21.30 -5.35 2.68
CA ILE A 403 -22.75 -5.18 2.82
C ILE A 403 -23.08 -3.79 3.35
N GLN A 404 -22.35 -3.32 4.35
CA GLN A 404 -22.51 -1.98 4.90
C GLN A 404 -22.19 -0.91 3.84
N CYS A 405 -21.17 -1.11 3.00
CA CYS A 405 -20.86 -0.22 1.88
C CYS A 405 -21.98 -0.18 0.84
N LYS A 406 -22.56 -1.32 0.47
CA LYS A 406 -23.71 -1.38 -0.45
C LYS A 406 -24.92 -0.61 0.10
N THR A 407 -25.23 -0.81 1.38
CA THR A 407 -26.33 -0.12 2.08
C THR A 407 -26.09 1.39 2.14
N TYR A 408 -24.87 1.81 2.44
CA TYR A 408 -24.48 3.24 2.43
C TYR A 408 -24.56 3.89 1.06
N ARG A 409 -24.17 3.18 0.02
CA ARG A 409 -24.29 3.69 -1.34
C ARG A 409 -25.74 3.91 -1.73
N GLN A 410 -26.64 3.01 -1.33
CA GLN A 410 -28.06 3.18 -1.52
C GLN A 410 -28.58 4.39 -0.72
N TYR A 411 -28.15 4.54 0.51
CA TYR A 411 -28.45 5.70 1.36
C TYR A 411 -27.94 7.01 0.74
N LYS A 412 -26.70 7.08 0.27
CA LYS A 412 -26.17 8.27 -0.44
C LYS A 412 -26.94 8.58 -1.72
N LYS A 413 -27.32 7.58 -2.49
CA LYS A 413 -28.13 7.78 -3.70
C LYS A 413 -29.50 8.36 -3.38
N GLN A 414 -30.12 7.99 -2.28
CA GLN A 414 -31.40 8.52 -1.83
C GLN A 414 -31.30 9.96 -1.32
N ILE A 415 -30.24 10.32 -0.58
CA ILE A 415 -30.08 11.66 0.01
C ILE A 415 -29.54 12.68 -1.00
N ASN A 416 -28.58 12.33 -1.85
CA ASN A 416 -27.86 13.27 -2.71
C ASN A 416 -28.40 13.38 -4.14
N GLY A 417 -29.55 12.78 -4.46
CA GLY A 417 -30.25 12.92 -5.75
C GLY A 417 -29.32 13.13 -6.94
N LYS A 418 -28.68 12.07 -7.48
CA LYS A 418 -27.95 12.05 -8.75
C LYS A 418 -26.46 12.47 -8.80
N GLN A 419 -25.70 12.54 -7.75
CA GLN A 419 -24.24 12.53 -7.92
C GLN A 419 -23.68 11.13 -7.69
N SER A 420 -23.75 10.27 -8.70
CA SER A 420 -22.88 9.09 -8.77
C SER A 420 -21.50 9.56 -9.17
N TYR A 421 -20.52 9.39 -8.29
CA TYR A 421 -19.11 9.36 -8.71
C TYR A 421 -18.92 8.06 -9.50
N THR A 422 -19.24 8.08 -10.77
CA THR A 422 -18.78 7.06 -11.70
C THR A 422 -17.29 7.33 -11.89
N LEU A 423 -16.45 6.40 -11.46
CA LEU A 423 -15.16 6.25 -12.12
C LEU A 423 -15.52 6.21 -13.62
N SER A 424 -15.19 7.29 -14.34
CA SER A 424 -15.39 7.31 -15.78
C SER A 424 -14.73 6.05 -16.30
N ASN A 425 -15.51 5.24 -16.99
CA ASN A 425 -15.02 4.05 -17.67
C ASN A 425 -13.66 4.42 -18.26
N TYR A 426 -12.64 3.67 -17.93
CA TYR A 426 -11.37 3.74 -18.62
C TYR A 426 -11.66 3.40 -20.07
N SER A 427 -11.98 4.40 -20.88
CA SER A 427 -11.76 4.27 -22.29
C SER A 427 -10.24 4.28 -22.45
N LEU A 428 -9.65 3.11 -22.47
CA LEU A 428 -8.36 2.95 -23.09
C LEU A 428 -8.56 3.49 -24.51
N ASN A 429 -8.16 4.74 -24.76
CA ASN A 429 -7.99 5.27 -26.10
C ASN A 429 -6.84 4.50 -26.73
N LEU A 430 -7.14 3.26 -27.12
CA LEU A 430 -6.28 2.51 -28.02
C LEU A 430 -6.41 3.21 -29.37
N PRO A 431 -5.30 3.59 -30.00
CA PRO A 431 -5.34 4.20 -31.32
C PRO A 431 -6.13 3.28 -32.25
N ALA A 432 -6.99 3.84 -33.08
CA ALA A 432 -7.80 3.11 -34.05
C ALA A 432 -6.88 2.21 -34.90
N LYS A 433 -6.85 0.92 -34.60
CA LYS A 433 -6.06 -0.06 -35.34
C LYS A 433 -6.90 -0.51 -36.54
N LYS A 434 -6.29 -0.59 -37.70
CA LYS A 434 -6.91 -1.25 -38.85
C LYS A 434 -7.31 -2.66 -38.44
N SER A 435 -8.60 -2.99 -38.62
CA SER A 435 -9.15 -4.30 -38.27
C SER A 435 -9.82 -4.93 -39.46
N ILE A 436 -9.86 -6.25 -39.52
CA ILE A 436 -10.50 -7.03 -40.57
C ILE A 436 -11.77 -7.63 -40.00
N GLN A 437 -12.90 -7.44 -40.72
CA GLN A 437 -14.18 -8.07 -40.38
C GLN A 437 -14.07 -9.58 -40.60
N LEU A 438 -14.52 -10.36 -39.63
CA LEU A 438 -14.63 -11.81 -39.71
C LEU A 438 -16.10 -12.22 -39.85
N ASP A 439 -16.36 -13.34 -40.54
CA ASP A 439 -17.74 -13.79 -40.88
C ASP A 439 -18.58 -14.14 -39.63
N ASN A 440 -17.97 -14.34 -38.48
CA ASN A 440 -18.59 -14.82 -37.27
C ASN A 440 -18.78 -13.72 -36.21
N ASN A 441 -19.26 -12.56 -36.58
CA ASN A 441 -19.59 -11.46 -35.66
C ASN A 441 -18.44 -10.87 -34.85
N GLY A 442 -17.21 -10.97 -35.34
CA GLY A 442 -16.03 -10.41 -34.71
C GLY A 442 -15.07 -9.71 -35.65
N ARG A 443 -14.03 -9.10 -35.14
CA ARG A 443 -12.98 -8.40 -35.88
C ARG A 443 -11.60 -8.87 -35.45
N CYS A 444 -10.69 -8.98 -36.42
CA CYS A 444 -9.28 -9.28 -36.18
C CYS A 444 -8.43 -8.00 -36.21
N PHE A 445 -7.61 -7.79 -35.20
CA PHE A 445 -6.70 -6.64 -35.05
C PHE A 445 -5.22 -7.02 -35.26
N SER A 446 -4.93 -8.23 -35.76
CA SER A 446 -3.57 -8.64 -36.09
C SER A 446 -2.99 -7.85 -37.24
N LYS A 447 -1.80 -7.32 -37.06
CA LYS A 447 -1.05 -6.66 -38.16
C LYS A 447 -0.60 -7.65 -39.21
N ASP A 448 -0.26 -8.87 -38.80
CA ASP A 448 0.19 -9.92 -39.71
C ASP A 448 -0.92 -10.32 -40.66
N VAL A 449 -2.13 -10.55 -40.12
CA VAL A 449 -3.34 -10.86 -40.93
C VAL A 449 -3.72 -9.68 -41.84
N ALA A 450 -3.57 -8.44 -41.38
CA ALA A 450 -3.78 -7.25 -42.21
C ALA A 450 -2.79 -7.16 -43.37
N ASN A 451 -1.63 -7.80 -43.26
CA ASN A 451 -0.61 -7.89 -44.32
C ASN A 451 -0.69 -9.21 -45.13
N GLY A 452 -1.72 -10.05 -44.87
CA GLY A 452 -1.90 -11.32 -45.55
C GLY A 452 -1.12 -12.51 -44.98
N ASP A 453 -0.49 -12.35 -43.84
CA ASP A 453 0.21 -13.44 -43.15
C ASP A 453 -0.70 -14.08 -42.09
N TYR A 454 -1.06 -15.33 -42.31
CA TYR A 454 -1.94 -16.14 -41.46
C TYR A 454 -1.16 -17.19 -40.65
N SER A 455 0.17 -17.19 -40.67
CA SER A 455 1.01 -18.22 -40.04
C SER A 455 0.76 -18.38 -38.54
N ASN A 456 0.45 -17.30 -37.84
CA ASN A 456 0.12 -17.31 -36.41
C ASN A 456 -1.32 -17.78 -36.12
N CYS A 457 -2.24 -17.72 -37.10
CA CYS A 457 -3.60 -18.20 -36.91
C CYS A 457 -3.67 -19.71 -36.70
N TYR A 458 -2.78 -20.46 -37.36
CA TYR A 458 -2.70 -21.94 -37.21
C TYR A 458 -2.21 -22.42 -35.85
N LYS A 459 -1.67 -21.53 -35.03
CA LYS A 459 -1.22 -21.83 -33.66
C LYS A 459 -2.34 -21.71 -32.62
N VAL A 460 -3.46 -21.10 -32.98
CA VAL A 460 -4.59 -20.87 -32.08
C VAL A 460 -5.52 -22.08 -32.10
N MET A 461 -5.64 -22.74 -30.96
CA MET A 461 -6.44 -23.96 -30.82
C MET A 461 -7.79 -23.65 -30.16
N GLY A 462 -8.85 -24.26 -30.67
CA GLY A 462 -10.19 -24.24 -30.08
C GLY A 462 -10.38 -25.31 -29.01
N PRO A 463 -11.52 -25.28 -28.29
CA PRO A 463 -11.82 -26.25 -27.20
C PRO A 463 -11.85 -27.71 -27.66
N ALA A 464 -12.18 -27.97 -28.91
CA ALA A 464 -12.22 -29.30 -29.52
C ALA A 464 -10.95 -29.64 -30.33
N GLY A 465 -9.90 -28.83 -30.22
CA GLY A 465 -8.67 -29.00 -31.00
C GLY A 465 -8.73 -28.40 -32.41
N GLU A 466 -9.71 -27.57 -32.68
CA GLU A 466 -9.84 -26.87 -33.97
C GLU A 466 -8.69 -25.85 -34.12
N VAL A 467 -8.04 -25.92 -35.28
CA VAL A 467 -6.94 -25.01 -35.61
C VAL A 467 -7.52 -23.73 -36.23
N GLY A 468 -6.99 -22.58 -35.84
CA GLY A 468 -7.46 -21.28 -36.35
C GLY A 468 -8.72 -20.77 -35.68
N PHE A 469 -8.99 -21.19 -34.43
CA PHE A 469 -10.19 -20.79 -33.70
C PHE A 469 -10.06 -19.33 -33.20
N CYS A 470 -10.54 -18.39 -34.02
CA CYS A 470 -10.37 -16.95 -33.79
C CYS A 470 -10.84 -16.47 -32.41
N GLN A 471 -11.86 -17.10 -31.83
CA GLN A 471 -12.38 -16.70 -30.51
C GLN A 471 -11.39 -16.87 -29.38
N ASN A 472 -10.38 -17.73 -29.53
CA ASN A 472 -9.28 -17.90 -28.59
C ASN A 472 -8.03 -17.08 -28.95
N CYS A 473 -8.09 -16.29 -30.02
CA CYS A 473 -6.97 -15.48 -30.48
C CYS A 473 -6.89 -14.14 -29.72
N GLU A 474 -5.71 -13.73 -29.31
CA GLU A 474 -5.45 -12.45 -28.64
C GLU A 474 -5.83 -11.22 -29.48
N PHE A 475 -5.83 -11.35 -30.81
CA PHE A 475 -6.18 -10.28 -31.74
C PHE A 475 -7.66 -10.25 -32.12
N TYR A 476 -8.47 -11.20 -31.65
CA TYR A 476 -9.89 -11.24 -31.92
C TYR A 476 -10.68 -10.35 -30.97
N ARG A 477 -11.67 -9.64 -31.50
CA ARG A 477 -12.67 -8.88 -30.72
C ARG A 477 -14.06 -9.22 -31.20
N ASP A 478 -14.98 -9.43 -30.27
CA ASP A 478 -16.38 -9.70 -30.57
C ASP A 478 -17.08 -8.47 -31.15
N SER A 479 -18.12 -8.68 -31.95
CA SER A 479 -19.08 -7.64 -32.29
C SER A 479 -19.84 -7.15 -31.05
N SER A 480 -20.41 -5.96 -31.10
CA SER A 480 -21.13 -5.39 -29.94
C SER A 480 -22.26 -6.29 -29.43
N LYS A 481 -22.94 -7.04 -30.28
CA LYS A 481 -23.99 -7.97 -29.87
C LYS A 481 -23.42 -9.22 -29.22
N ALA A 482 -22.48 -9.91 -29.88
CA ALA A 482 -21.84 -11.10 -29.33
C ALA A 482 -21.09 -10.79 -28.01
N PHE A 483 -20.51 -9.57 -27.90
CA PHE A 483 -19.92 -9.08 -26.70
C PHE A 483 -20.93 -8.93 -25.54
N SER A 484 -22.12 -8.35 -25.83
CA SER A 484 -23.19 -8.18 -24.84
C SER A 484 -23.70 -9.52 -24.30
N ASP A 485 -23.96 -10.47 -25.22
CA ASP A 485 -24.48 -11.79 -24.86
C ASP A 485 -23.47 -12.58 -23.97
N ARG A 486 -22.18 -12.56 -24.33
CA ARG A 486 -21.13 -13.21 -23.53
C ARG A 486 -20.85 -12.51 -22.22
N LYS A 487 -20.89 -11.19 -22.21
CA LYS A 487 -20.80 -10.40 -20.99
C LYS A 487 -21.86 -10.82 -19.98
N GLU A 488 -23.10 -10.98 -20.42
CA GLU A 488 -24.20 -11.43 -19.56
C GLU A 488 -23.95 -12.83 -18.99
N ILE A 489 -23.39 -13.75 -19.78
CA ILE A 489 -23.03 -15.11 -19.33
C ILE A 489 -21.99 -15.06 -18.20
N TYR A 490 -20.92 -14.26 -18.38
CA TYR A 490 -19.90 -14.10 -17.35
C TYR A 490 -20.44 -13.43 -16.09
N GLU A 491 -21.25 -12.39 -16.25
CA GLU A 491 -21.87 -11.67 -15.11
C GLU A 491 -22.81 -12.59 -14.31
N ASN A 492 -23.58 -13.42 -14.99
CA ASN A 492 -24.47 -14.42 -14.34
C ASN A 492 -23.65 -15.49 -13.61
N LYS A 493 -22.56 -15.97 -14.21
CA LYS A 493 -21.66 -16.93 -13.54
C LYS A 493 -21.06 -16.35 -12.26
N ILE A 494 -20.52 -15.14 -12.30
CA ILE A 494 -19.96 -14.44 -11.15
C ILE A 494 -21.03 -14.22 -10.07
N LYS A 495 -22.24 -13.82 -10.49
CA LYS A 495 -23.36 -13.62 -9.56
C LYS A 495 -23.72 -14.91 -8.81
N ASN A 496 -23.75 -16.04 -9.54
CA ASN A 496 -24.01 -17.33 -8.92
C ASN A 496 -22.91 -17.74 -7.93
N GLU A 497 -21.65 -17.57 -8.27
CA GLU A 497 -20.54 -17.85 -7.37
C GLU A 497 -20.56 -16.93 -6.13
N CYS A 498 -20.96 -15.67 -6.28
CA CYS A 498 -21.17 -14.78 -5.13
C CYS A 498 -22.30 -15.26 -4.21
N GLN A 499 -23.41 -15.76 -4.76
CA GLN A 499 -24.51 -16.31 -3.96
C GLN A 499 -24.07 -17.56 -3.19
N VAL A 500 -23.33 -18.46 -3.85
CA VAL A 500 -22.75 -19.65 -3.18
C VAL A 500 -21.82 -19.23 -2.04
N LEU A 501 -20.97 -18.23 -2.25
CA LEU A 501 -20.09 -17.70 -1.20
C LEU A 501 -20.88 -17.15 -0.02
N GLU A 502 -21.95 -16.38 -0.28
CA GLU A 502 -22.82 -15.84 0.78
C GLU A 502 -23.48 -16.96 1.62
N GLU A 503 -23.92 -18.03 0.97
CA GLU A 503 -24.52 -19.19 1.63
C GLU A 503 -23.51 -19.93 2.52
N ILE A 504 -22.30 -20.18 2.01
CA ILE A 504 -21.25 -20.86 2.77
C ILE A 504 -20.82 -20.02 3.97
N VAL A 505 -20.65 -18.72 3.79
CA VAL A 505 -20.32 -17.80 4.90
C VAL A 505 -21.40 -17.83 5.98
N LYS A 506 -22.70 -17.90 5.61
CA LYS A 506 -23.79 -18.04 6.57
C LYS A 506 -23.70 -19.38 7.33
N LYS A 507 -23.39 -20.49 6.64
CA LYS A 507 -23.20 -21.82 7.26
C LYS A 507 -22.04 -21.81 8.27
N VAL A 508 -20.88 -21.28 7.87
CA VAL A 508 -19.70 -21.23 8.76
C VAL A 508 -19.95 -20.35 10.00
N ARG A 509 -20.63 -19.21 9.84
CA ARG A 509 -21.04 -18.37 10.98
C ARG A 509 -22.04 -19.05 11.90
N GLY A 510 -22.85 -19.96 11.38
CA GLY A 510 -23.76 -20.77 12.15
C GLY A 510 -23.12 -22.02 12.81
N GLY A 511 -21.79 -22.15 12.77
CA GLY A 511 -21.07 -23.31 13.29
C GLY A 511 -21.24 -24.57 12.46
N LYS A 512 -21.70 -24.46 11.21
CA LYS A 512 -21.97 -25.58 10.29
C LYS A 512 -21.22 -25.32 8.98
N GLY A 513 -19.99 -25.78 8.86
CA GLY A 513 -19.23 -25.66 7.61
C GLY A 513 -17.72 -25.56 7.86
N GLU A 514 -16.94 -25.92 6.86
CA GLU A 514 -15.48 -25.94 6.92
C GLU A 514 -14.90 -24.70 6.24
N GLN A 515 -13.80 -24.20 6.78
CA GLN A 515 -13.12 -23.00 6.25
C GLN A 515 -12.53 -23.25 4.84
N GLU A 516 -12.23 -24.52 4.52
CA GLU A 516 -11.74 -24.96 3.21
C GLU A 516 -12.78 -24.76 2.10
N GLU A 517 -14.09 -24.90 2.42
CA GLU A 517 -15.16 -24.63 1.45
C GLU A 517 -15.18 -23.15 1.02
N ILE A 518 -14.96 -22.22 1.96
CA ILE A 518 -14.87 -20.79 1.66
C ILE A 518 -13.72 -20.52 0.70
N THR A 519 -12.54 -21.08 0.99
CA THR A 519 -11.35 -20.91 0.16
C THR A 519 -11.56 -21.41 -1.26
N SER A 520 -12.19 -22.57 -1.43
CA SER A 520 -12.47 -23.15 -2.75
C SER A 520 -13.42 -22.30 -3.58
N VAL A 521 -14.45 -21.72 -2.96
CA VAL A 521 -15.40 -20.83 -3.66
C VAL A 521 -14.77 -19.49 -4.00
N ILE A 522 -13.94 -18.93 -3.12
CA ILE A 522 -13.18 -17.72 -3.41
C ILE A 522 -12.26 -17.93 -4.62
N LEU A 523 -11.58 -19.07 -4.71
CA LEU A 523 -10.71 -19.39 -5.84
C LEU A 523 -11.51 -19.49 -7.15
N ARG A 524 -12.67 -20.17 -7.15
CA ARG A 524 -13.55 -20.26 -8.32
C ARG A 524 -14.09 -18.90 -8.75
N LEU A 525 -14.51 -18.08 -7.80
CA LEU A 525 -14.96 -16.72 -8.06
C LEU A 525 -13.84 -15.89 -8.71
N ARG A 526 -12.63 -15.95 -8.16
CA ARG A 526 -11.45 -15.32 -8.71
C ARG A 526 -11.18 -15.75 -10.15
N ASP A 527 -11.23 -17.05 -10.43
CA ASP A 527 -10.94 -17.60 -11.76
C ASP A 527 -12.04 -17.20 -12.77
N SER A 528 -13.29 -17.13 -12.32
CA SER A 528 -14.41 -16.67 -13.15
C SER A 528 -14.30 -15.19 -13.48
N GLU A 529 -13.90 -14.37 -12.51
CA GLU A 529 -13.68 -12.95 -12.70
C GLU A 529 -12.44 -12.65 -13.55
N TYR A 530 -11.35 -13.42 -13.34
CA TYR A 530 -10.17 -13.32 -14.19
C TYR A 530 -10.51 -13.60 -15.65
N SER A 531 -11.25 -14.67 -15.91
CA SER A 531 -11.70 -15.04 -17.26
C SER A 531 -12.58 -13.93 -17.86
N TYR A 532 -13.45 -13.32 -17.08
CA TYR A 532 -14.29 -12.21 -17.52
C TYR A 532 -13.47 -10.97 -17.85
N GLN A 533 -12.48 -10.63 -17.03
CA GLN A 533 -11.61 -9.48 -17.30
C GLN A 533 -10.74 -9.67 -18.53
N GLN A 534 -10.15 -10.84 -18.70
CA GLN A 534 -9.41 -11.17 -19.91
C GLN A 534 -10.33 -11.03 -21.12
N TYR A 535 -11.54 -11.55 -21.04
CA TYR A 535 -12.54 -11.39 -22.08
C TYR A 535 -12.85 -9.92 -22.41
N LEU A 536 -13.07 -9.09 -21.39
CA LEU A 536 -13.33 -7.66 -21.57
C LEU A 536 -12.15 -6.92 -22.23
N LEU A 537 -10.93 -7.23 -21.82
CA LEU A 537 -9.72 -6.57 -22.33
C LEU A 537 -9.36 -7.02 -23.75
N GLU A 538 -9.54 -8.30 -24.05
CA GLU A 538 -9.06 -8.91 -25.27
C GLU A 538 -10.09 -8.88 -26.41
N LYS A 539 -11.38 -8.96 -26.07
CA LYS A 539 -12.45 -9.22 -27.04
C LYS A 539 -13.35 -8.01 -27.34
N MET A 540 -13.31 -6.97 -26.51
CA MET A 540 -14.13 -5.79 -26.75
C MET A 540 -13.73 -5.08 -28.03
N GLU A 541 -14.69 -4.85 -28.91
CA GLU A 541 -14.50 -4.03 -30.12
C GLU A 541 -14.26 -2.57 -29.69
N VAL A 542 -13.14 -2.00 -30.11
CA VAL A 542 -12.88 -0.57 -29.92
C VAL A 542 -13.79 0.19 -30.86
N LYS A 543 -14.81 0.87 -30.34
CA LYS A 543 -15.60 1.81 -31.14
C LYS A 543 -14.64 2.89 -31.63
N SER A 544 -14.48 2.98 -32.94
CA SER A 544 -13.91 4.16 -33.59
C SER A 544 -14.92 5.28 -33.36
N ASP A 545 -14.59 6.25 -32.50
CA ASP A 545 -15.31 7.52 -32.53
C ASP A 545 -15.12 8.15 -33.89
N GLY A 546 -16.21 8.20 -34.65
CA GLY A 546 -16.29 8.89 -35.92
C GLY A 546 -16.25 10.40 -35.77
#